data_6ea2d689c6edff6c5f9822b93b320d21
#
_entry.id   6ea2d689c6edff6c5f9822b93b320d21
#
_cell.length_a   1.000
_cell.length_b   1.000
_cell.length_c   1.000
_cell.angle_alpha   90.00
_cell.angle_beta   90.00
_cell.angle_gamma   90.00
#
_symmetry.space_group_name_H-M   'P 1'
#
loop_
_entity.id
_entity.type
_entity.pdbx_description
1 polymer ?
#
loop_
_entity_poly.entity_id
_entity_poly.type
_entity_poly.pdbx_seq_one_letter_code
_entity_poly.pdbx_strand_id
1 'polypeptide(L)' 'MTEEELQEQIIQQIEVLVEELGGTMCHLTKCTYTGRQSKIIQIEYNVEE' A
#
# COMPACT_ATOMS: atom_id res chain seq x y z
N MET A 1 -3.64 20.66 4.20
CA MET A 1 -3.30 19.23 4.16
C MET A 1 -1.89 19.03 3.67
N THR A 2 -1.12 18.24 4.39
CA THR A 2 0.20 17.84 3.93
C THR A 2 0.09 16.65 3.00
N GLU A 3 1.16 16.41 2.21
CA GLU A 3 1.20 15.24 1.34
C GLU A 3 1.09 13.94 2.13
N GLU A 4 1.69 13.91 3.32
CA GLU A 4 1.64 12.71 4.17
C GLU A 4 0.20 12.38 4.59
N GLU A 5 -0.57 13.40 4.97
CA GLU A 5 -1.96 13.17 5.36
C GLU A 5 -2.79 12.66 4.18
N LEU A 6 -2.55 13.22 3.02
CA LEU A 6 -3.26 12.78 1.82
C LEU A 6 -2.89 11.35 1.47
N GLN A 7 -1.60 11.00 1.57
CA GLN A 7 -1.15 9.64 1.33
C GLN A 7 -1.78 8.65 2.31
N GLU A 8 -1.86 9.01 3.58
CA GLU A 8 -2.47 8.14 4.58
C GLU A 8 -3.95 7.89 4.29
N GLN A 9 -4.68 8.92 3.88
CA GLN A 9 -6.08 8.75 3.52
C GLN A 9 -6.26 7.82 2.33
N ILE A 10 -5.39 7.96 1.33
CA ILE A 10 -5.44 7.08 0.15
C ILE A 10 -5.12 5.65 0.56
N ILE A 11 -4.12 5.45 1.39
CA ILE A 11 -3.75 4.12 1.87
C ILE A 11 -4.89 3.46 2.64
N GLN A 12 -5.60 4.22 3.48
CA GLN A 12 -6.74 3.68 4.20
C GLN A 12 -7.85 3.23 3.26
N GLN A 13 -8.09 3.98 2.19
CA GLN A 13 -9.07 3.57 1.19
C GLN A 13 -8.64 2.29 0.49
N ILE A 14 -7.34 2.15 0.20
CA ILE A 14 -6.81 0.94 -0.40
C ILE A 14 -7.01 -0.25 0.53
N GLU A 15 -6.77 -0.08 1.83
CA GLU A 15 -6.97 -1.14 2.81
C GLU A 15 -8.42 -1.64 2.83
N VAL A 16 -9.38 -0.74 2.78
CA VAL A 16 -10.79 -1.11 2.74
C VAL A 16 -11.11 -1.91 1.48
N LEU A 17 -10.59 -1.47 0.34
CA LEU A 17 -10.81 -2.16 -0.93
C LEU A 17 -10.15 -3.54 -0.93
N VAL A 18 -8.99 -3.67 -0.32
CA VAL A 18 -8.30 -4.96 -0.21
C VAL A 18 -9.11 -5.93 0.66
N GLU A 19 -9.72 -5.45 1.74
CA GLU A 19 -10.60 -6.29 2.55
C GLU A 19 -11.80 -6.79 1.76
N GLU A 20 -12.41 -5.93 0.98
CA GLU A 20 -13.53 -6.31 0.13
C GLU A 20 -13.12 -7.31 -0.95
N LEU A 21 -11.90 -7.19 -1.42
CA LEU A 21 -11.34 -8.13 -2.39
C LEU A 21 -11.04 -9.49 -1.76
N GLY A 22 -10.94 -9.55 -0.44
CA GLY A 22 -10.56 -10.76 0.28
C GLY A 22 -9.07 -11.04 0.24
N GLY A 23 -8.28 -10.00 0.06
CA GLY A 23 -6.83 -10.14 -0.05
C GLY A 23 -6.08 -9.67 1.18
N THR A 24 -4.78 -9.64 1.05
CA THR A 24 -3.86 -9.20 2.09
C THR A 24 -2.98 -8.08 1.53
N MET A 25 -2.76 -7.08 2.36
CA MET A 25 -1.93 -5.94 1.99
C MET A 25 -0.65 -5.96 2.82
N CYS A 26 0.48 -5.83 2.13
CA CYS A 26 1.79 -5.79 2.78
C CYS A 26 2.48 -4.47 2.46
N HIS A 27 3.14 -3.91 3.47
CA HIS A 27 3.91 -2.69 3.32
C HIS A 27 5.40 -3.04 3.33
N LEU A 28 6.10 -2.59 2.30
CA LEU A 28 7.53 -2.81 2.14
C LEU A 28 8.23 -1.46 2.02
N THR A 29 9.47 -1.40 2.49
CA THR A 29 10.29 -0.21 2.36
C THR A 29 11.51 -0.53 1.53
N LYS A 30 11.80 0.30 0.54
CA LYS A 30 12.96 0.16 -0.32
C LYS A 30 13.84 1.40 -0.19
N CYS A 31 15.13 1.20 0.06
CA CYS A 31 16.09 2.29 0.08
C CYS A 31 16.88 2.29 -1.22
N THR A 32 16.99 3.46 -1.84
CA THR A 32 17.80 3.62 -3.04
C THR A 32 19.23 4.01 -2.70
N TYR A 33 20.11 3.93 -3.67
CA TYR A 33 21.51 4.24 -3.52
C TYR A 33 21.75 5.68 -3.06
N THR A 34 20.84 6.58 -3.39
CA THR A 34 20.95 8.01 -3.07
C THR A 34 20.36 8.37 -1.71
N GLY A 35 19.95 7.37 -0.93
CA GLY A 35 19.36 7.61 0.39
C GLY A 35 17.88 7.93 0.37
N ARG A 36 17.23 7.83 -0.78
CA ARG A 36 15.78 8.03 -0.86
C ARG A 36 15.06 6.77 -0.42
N GLN A 37 14.03 6.93 0.36
CA GLN A 37 13.19 5.83 0.78
C GLN A 37 11.91 5.81 -0.04
N SER A 38 11.60 4.65 -0.58
CA SER A 38 10.34 4.41 -1.28
C SER A 38 9.54 3.36 -0.54
N LYS A 39 8.25 3.61 -0.39
CA LYS A 39 7.36 2.63 0.22
C LYS A 39 6.59 1.92 -0.86
N ILE A 40 6.53 0.59 -0.73
CA ILE A 40 5.86 -0.27 -1.70
C ILE A 40 4.67 -0.91 -1.02
N ILE A 41 3.52 -0.86 -1.68
CA ILE A 41 2.32 -1.55 -1.22
C ILE A 41 2.11 -2.75 -2.13
N GLN A 42 2.13 -3.94 -1.53
CA GLN A 42 1.91 -5.18 -2.26
C GLN A 42 0.58 -5.78 -1.84
N ILE A 43 -0.26 -6.07 -2.81
CA ILE A 43 -1.59 -6.63 -2.58
C ILE A 43 -1.61 -8.03 -3.17
N GLU A 44 -2.02 -9.00 -2.34
CA GLU A 44 -2.13 -10.38 -2.74
C GLU A 44 -3.55 -10.85 -2.54
N TYR A 45 -4.13 -11.46 -3.56
CA TYR A 45 -5.49 -11.99 -3.47
C TYR A 45 -5.58 -13.27 -4.28
N ASN A 46 -6.53 -14.11 -3.90
CA ASN A 46 -6.75 -15.40 -4.56
C ASN A 46 -7.78 -15.25 -5.66
N VAL A 47 -7.46 -15.80 -6.81
CA VAL A 47 -8.38 -15.84 -7.95
C VAL A 47 -8.93 -17.25 -8.06
N GLU A 48 -10.24 -17.38 -7.95
CA GLU A 48 -10.91 -18.65 -8.17
C GLU A 48 -11.26 -18.80 -9.64
N GLU A 49 -10.84 -19.88 -10.19
CA GLU A 49 -11.21 -20.24 -11.57
C GLU A 49 -12.37 -21.21 -11.58
#